data_f1101cf00699c14805919ac386f8342a
#
_entry.id   f1101cf00699c14805919ac386f8342a
#
_cell.length_a   1.000
_cell.length_b   1.000
_cell.length_c   1.000
_cell.angle_alpha   90.00
_cell.angle_beta   90.00
_cell.angle_gamma   90.00
#
_symmetry.space_group_name_H-M   'P 1'
#
loop_
_entity.id
_entity.type
_entity.pdbx_description
1 polymer ?
#
loop_
_entity_poly.entity_id
_entity_poly.type
_entity_poly.pdbx_seq_one_letter_code
_entity_poly.pdbx_strand_id
1 'polypeptide(L)'
;MTQPYQRILFATDQSENNVTALERTAEYANKNNIQLDILYVLDPAIAGFGNTQIELSSESLYHLEEKSIGQLEIIKRRLIISGSSIYQVHVHLRIGDPRIIVAQEFPTEYQNDLIVLSSSRKNHLQRFFTGSVSSYVIKNAQADVVIMH
;
A
#
# COMPACT_ATOMS: atom_id res chain seq x y z
N MET A 1 -24.50 -15.29 6.40
CA MET A 1 -23.98 -13.92 6.53
C MET A 1 -23.04 -13.60 5.38
N THR A 2 -23.36 -12.57 4.66
CA THR A 2 -22.48 -12.07 3.62
C THR A 2 -21.25 -11.44 4.25
N GLN A 3 -20.08 -11.79 3.74
CA GLN A 3 -18.87 -11.11 4.15
C GLN A 3 -18.94 -9.64 3.74
N PRO A 4 -18.53 -8.71 4.63
CA PRO A 4 -18.61 -7.29 4.30
C PRO A 4 -17.69 -6.89 3.16
N TYR A 5 -16.54 -7.55 3.00
CA TYR A 5 -15.55 -7.18 2.00
C TYR A 5 -15.11 -8.38 1.17
N GLN A 6 -14.78 -8.12 -0.11
CA GLN A 6 -14.29 -9.15 -1.02
C GLN A 6 -12.84 -8.94 -1.43
N ARG A 7 -12.38 -7.69 -1.48
CA ARG A 7 -11.01 -7.39 -1.90
C ARG A 7 -10.47 -6.17 -1.19
N ILE A 8 -9.42 -6.37 -0.42
CA ILE A 8 -8.78 -5.33 0.38
C ILE A 8 -7.57 -4.79 -0.36
N LEU A 9 -7.44 -3.46 -0.37
CA LEU A 9 -6.21 -2.79 -0.76
C LEU A 9 -5.47 -2.34 0.49
N PHE A 10 -4.26 -2.82 0.68
CA PHE A 10 -3.35 -2.32 1.71
C PHE A 10 -2.27 -1.47 1.04
N ALA A 11 -2.27 -0.17 1.31
CA ALA A 11 -1.26 0.73 0.81
C ALA A 11 -0.09 0.76 1.80
N THR A 12 1.08 0.32 1.36
CA THR A 12 2.28 0.24 2.19
C THR A 12 3.28 1.34 1.82
N ASP A 13 3.98 1.86 2.82
CA ASP A 13 5.14 2.72 2.61
C ASP A 13 6.46 1.91 2.66
N GLN A 14 6.34 0.59 2.78
CA GLN A 14 7.46 -0.35 2.91
C GLN A 14 8.30 -0.15 4.19
N SER A 15 7.81 0.63 5.15
CA SER A 15 8.50 0.79 6.42
C SER A 15 8.23 -0.40 7.34
N GLU A 16 9.13 -0.61 8.30
CA GLU A 16 8.96 -1.65 9.31
C GLU A 16 7.72 -1.40 10.18
N ASN A 17 7.28 -0.17 10.31
CA ASN A 17 6.10 0.18 11.10
C ASN A 17 4.79 -0.31 10.48
N ASN A 18 4.81 -0.63 9.19
CA ASN A 18 3.65 -1.19 8.50
C ASN A 18 3.46 -2.69 8.75
N VAL A 19 4.48 -3.37 9.25
CA VAL A 19 4.47 -4.85 9.33
C VAL A 19 3.34 -5.38 10.18
N THR A 20 3.13 -4.80 11.37
CA THR A 20 2.07 -5.27 12.28
C THR A 20 0.69 -5.04 11.67
N ALA A 21 0.44 -3.89 11.10
CA ALA A 21 -0.84 -3.58 10.45
C ALA A 21 -1.07 -4.50 9.26
N LEU A 22 -0.05 -4.76 8.47
CA LEU A 22 -0.13 -5.65 7.32
C LEU A 22 -0.41 -7.09 7.74
N GLU A 23 0.27 -7.59 8.76
CA GLU A 23 0.04 -8.95 9.28
C GLU A 23 -1.39 -9.12 9.80
N ARG A 24 -1.91 -8.13 10.51
CA ARG A 24 -3.30 -8.14 10.99
C ARG A 24 -4.29 -8.14 9.84
N THR A 25 -4.03 -7.33 8.83
CA THR A 25 -4.88 -7.27 7.63
C THR A 25 -4.84 -8.60 6.87
N ALA A 26 -3.66 -9.19 6.71
CA ALA A 26 -3.50 -10.48 6.03
C ALA A 26 -4.19 -11.61 6.79
N GLU A 27 -4.09 -11.62 8.11
CA GLU A 27 -4.77 -12.60 8.93
C GLU A 27 -6.29 -12.51 8.77
N TYR A 28 -6.83 -11.30 8.81
CA TYR A 28 -8.26 -11.06 8.59
C TYR A 28 -8.69 -11.53 7.20
N ALA A 29 -7.92 -11.16 6.17
CA ALA A 29 -8.22 -11.56 4.80
C ALA A 29 -8.19 -13.08 4.63
N ASN A 30 -7.19 -13.73 5.22
CA ASN A 30 -7.04 -15.18 5.13
C ASN A 30 -8.20 -15.91 5.81
N LYS A 31 -8.60 -15.48 7.00
CA LYS A 31 -9.72 -16.09 7.73
C LYS A 31 -11.05 -15.95 7.01
N ASN A 32 -11.23 -14.91 6.25
CA ASN A 32 -12.50 -14.58 5.61
C ASN A 32 -12.51 -14.79 4.10
N ASN A 33 -11.48 -15.42 3.55
CA ASN A 33 -11.34 -15.68 2.11
C ASN A 33 -11.44 -14.41 1.26
N ILE A 34 -10.79 -13.35 1.72
CA ILE A 34 -10.77 -12.04 1.05
C ILE A 34 -9.47 -11.92 0.26
N GLN A 35 -9.54 -11.40 -0.96
CA GLN A 35 -8.36 -11.07 -1.74
C GLN A 35 -7.65 -9.87 -1.12
N LEU A 36 -6.33 -9.91 -1.08
CA LEU A 36 -5.51 -8.84 -0.53
C LEU A 36 -4.51 -8.35 -1.56
N ASP A 37 -4.65 -7.09 -1.93
CA ASP A 37 -3.67 -6.38 -2.75
C ASP A 37 -2.80 -5.53 -1.85
N ILE A 38 -1.48 -5.72 -1.96
CA ILE A 38 -0.50 -4.91 -1.26
C ILE A 38 0.13 -4.00 -2.30
N LEU A 39 -0.06 -2.70 -2.15
CA LEU A 39 0.36 -1.70 -3.13
C LEU A 39 1.41 -0.78 -2.54
N TYR A 40 2.52 -0.65 -3.23
CA TYR A 40 3.48 0.43 -3.03
C TYR A 40 3.42 1.38 -4.21
N VAL A 41 3.29 2.67 -3.93
CA VAL A 41 3.31 3.71 -4.96
C VAL A 41 4.62 4.47 -4.84
N LEU A 42 5.42 4.38 -5.89
CA LEU A 42 6.66 5.15 -6.01
C LEU A 42 6.31 6.52 -6.57
N ASP A 43 6.46 7.55 -5.73
CA ASP A 43 6.20 8.92 -6.13
C ASP A 43 7.50 9.55 -6.64
N PRO A 44 7.63 9.86 -7.94
CA PRO A 44 8.84 10.44 -8.49
C PRO A 44 9.19 11.80 -7.88
N ALA A 45 8.20 12.55 -7.43
CA ALA A 45 8.43 13.87 -6.83
C ALA A 45 9.11 13.76 -5.47
N ILE A 46 8.76 12.75 -4.67
CA ILE A 46 9.37 12.51 -3.36
C ILE A 46 10.71 11.79 -3.52
N ALA A 47 10.81 10.85 -4.44
CA ALA A 47 12.04 10.12 -4.70
C ALA A 47 13.18 11.03 -5.19
N GLY A 48 12.85 12.21 -5.70
CA GLY A 48 13.83 13.23 -6.10
C GLY A 48 14.49 13.99 -4.95
N PHE A 49 14.27 13.59 -3.70
CA PHE A 49 14.93 14.13 -2.51
C PHE A 49 14.87 15.64 -2.33
N GLY A 50 13.69 16.21 -2.54
CA GLY A 50 13.44 17.61 -2.22
C GLY A 50 14.06 18.61 -3.18
N ASN A 51 14.75 18.18 -4.20
CA ASN A 51 15.26 19.05 -5.24
C ASN A 51 14.42 18.82 -6.50
N THR A 52 13.38 19.64 -6.63
CA THR A 52 12.37 19.52 -7.68
C THR A 52 12.94 19.71 -9.10
N GLN A 53 14.21 20.02 -9.21
CA GLN A 53 14.84 20.26 -10.53
C GLN A 53 15.68 19.08 -11.03
N ILE A 54 15.85 18.03 -10.21
CA ILE A 54 16.57 16.85 -10.66
C ILE A 54 15.52 15.85 -11.11
N GLU A 55 15.33 15.76 -12.41
CA GLU A 55 14.62 14.62 -12.98
C GLU A 55 15.42 13.36 -12.64
N LEU A 56 14.76 12.40 -12.01
CA LEU A 56 15.35 11.09 -11.85
C LEU A 56 15.71 10.56 -13.24
N SER A 57 16.97 10.21 -13.43
CA SER A 57 17.37 9.53 -14.64
C SER A 57 16.58 8.24 -14.78
N SER A 58 16.35 7.79 -16.00
CA SER A 58 15.67 6.51 -16.26
C SER A 58 16.36 5.36 -15.54
N GLU A 59 17.68 5.42 -15.42
CA GLU A 59 18.46 4.41 -14.72
C GLU A 59 18.21 4.42 -13.23
N SER A 60 18.14 5.59 -12.60
CA SER A 60 17.83 5.71 -11.16
C SER A 60 16.43 5.24 -10.86
N LEU A 61 15.47 5.56 -11.71
CA LEU A 61 14.09 5.09 -11.55
C LEU A 61 14.02 3.57 -11.67
N TYR A 62 14.74 2.99 -12.62
CA TYR A 62 14.81 1.54 -12.80
C TYR A 62 15.33 0.84 -11.54
N HIS A 63 16.40 1.36 -10.93
CA HIS A 63 16.95 0.80 -9.70
C HIS A 63 15.97 0.89 -8.53
N LEU A 64 15.23 2.00 -8.42
CA LEU A 64 14.21 2.14 -7.38
C LEU A 64 13.05 1.17 -7.60
N GLU A 65 12.64 0.96 -8.83
CA GLU A 65 11.62 -0.02 -9.16
C GLU A 65 12.06 -1.44 -8.77
N GLU A 66 13.26 -1.84 -9.16
CA GLU A 66 13.80 -3.17 -8.82
C GLU A 66 13.87 -3.37 -7.31
N LYS A 67 14.36 -2.38 -6.58
CA LYS A 67 14.44 -2.44 -5.13
C LYS A 67 13.06 -2.56 -4.50
N SER A 68 12.09 -1.79 -4.99
CA SER A 68 10.73 -1.79 -4.47
C SER A 68 10.03 -3.12 -4.74
N ILE A 69 10.20 -3.67 -5.94
CA ILE A 69 9.66 -4.98 -6.29
C ILE A 69 10.26 -6.07 -5.41
N GLY A 70 11.58 -6.03 -5.18
CA GLY A 70 12.25 -6.96 -4.30
C GLY A 70 11.71 -6.93 -2.88
N GLN A 71 11.45 -5.76 -2.35
CA GLN A 71 10.86 -5.60 -1.02
C GLN A 71 9.43 -6.11 -0.96
N LEU A 72 8.63 -5.87 -2.00
CA LEU A 72 7.27 -6.40 -2.09
C LEU A 72 7.25 -7.93 -2.14
N GLU A 73 8.16 -8.53 -2.89
CA GLU A 73 8.29 -9.99 -2.95
C GLU A 73 8.68 -10.59 -1.59
N ILE A 74 9.54 -9.92 -0.84
CA ILE A 74 9.89 -10.33 0.52
C ILE A 74 8.66 -10.29 1.43
N ILE A 75 7.87 -9.22 1.34
CA ILE A 75 6.63 -9.07 2.10
C ILE A 75 5.67 -10.22 1.78
N LYS A 76 5.43 -10.48 0.51
CA LYS A 76 4.55 -11.56 0.07
C LYS A 76 5.01 -12.92 0.60
N ARG A 77 6.29 -13.22 0.46
CA ARG A 77 6.85 -14.47 0.93
C ARG A 77 6.68 -14.64 2.44
N ARG A 78 6.90 -13.57 3.19
CA ARG A 78 6.71 -13.54 4.64
C ARG A 78 5.27 -13.86 5.04
N LEU A 79 4.31 -13.27 4.34
CA LEU A 79 2.90 -13.53 4.61
C LEU A 79 2.51 -14.98 4.28
N ILE A 80 3.02 -15.53 3.19
CA ILE A 80 2.76 -16.91 2.81
C ILE A 80 3.34 -17.87 3.86
N ILE A 81 4.56 -17.62 4.33
CA ILE A 81 5.17 -18.41 5.41
C ILE A 81 4.33 -18.35 6.68
N SER A 82 3.72 -17.20 6.95
CA SER A 82 2.85 -17.01 8.13
C SER A 82 1.45 -17.59 7.98
N GLY A 83 1.11 -18.17 6.84
CA GLY A 83 -0.16 -18.86 6.64
C GLY A 83 -1.09 -18.29 5.58
N SER A 84 -0.75 -17.17 4.95
CA SER A 84 -1.56 -16.61 3.87
C SER A 84 -1.47 -17.48 2.61
N SER A 85 -2.57 -17.55 1.86
CA SER A 85 -2.59 -18.29 0.59
C SER A 85 -1.92 -17.49 -0.52
N ILE A 86 -1.10 -18.16 -1.31
CA ILE A 86 -0.49 -17.57 -2.50
C ILE A 86 -1.54 -17.08 -3.50
N TYR A 87 -2.74 -17.66 -3.48
CA TYR A 87 -3.83 -17.27 -4.37
C TYR A 87 -4.60 -16.05 -3.88
N GLN A 88 -4.39 -15.62 -2.65
CA GLN A 88 -5.11 -14.49 -2.05
C GLN A 88 -4.26 -13.24 -1.92
N VAL A 89 -2.92 -13.36 -1.85
CA VAL A 89 -2.02 -12.24 -1.64
C VAL A 89 -1.36 -11.83 -2.94
N HIS A 90 -1.53 -10.58 -3.31
CA HIS A 90 -0.99 -10.01 -4.54
C HIS A 90 -0.21 -8.75 -4.21
N VAL A 91 0.96 -8.58 -4.81
CA VAL A 91 1.79 -7.38 -4.60
C VAL A 91 1.86 -6.57 -5.88
N HIS A 92 1.84 -5.26 -5.75
CA HIS A 92 1.77 -4.34 -6.88
C HIS A 92 2.66 -3.14 -6.66
N LEU A 93 3.31 -2.70 -7.71
CA LEU A 93 4.05 -1.44 -7.77
C LEU A 93 3.38 -0.53 -8.79
N ARG A 94 3.17 0.73 -8.41
CA ARG A 94 2.73 1.77 -9.33
C ARG A 94 3.63 2.99 -9.16
N ILE A 95 3.74 3.78 -10.20
CA ILE A 95 4.52 5.01 -10.20
C ILE A 95 3.56 6.16 -10.48
N GLY A 96 3.57 7.16 -9.60
CA GLY A 96 2.71 8.33 -9.73
C GLY A 96 2.38 8.97 -8.41
N ASP A 97 1.25 9.66 -8.37
CA ASP A 97 0.76 10.32 -7.17
C ASP A 97 0.00 9.31 -6.29
N PRO A 98 0.52 8.99 -5.09
CA PRO A 98 -0.11 7.99 -4.24
C PRO A 98 -1.53 8.36 -3.80
N ARG A 99 -1.86 9.65 -3.71
CA ARG A 99 -3.20 10.08 -3.32
C ARG A 99 -4.25 9.60 -4.33
N ILE A 100 -3.99 9.85 -5.59
CA ILE A 100 -4.90 9.52 -6.69
C ILE A 100 -4.93 8.02 -6.93
N ILE A 101 -3.77 7.39 -6.94
CA ILE A 101 -3.66 5.94 -7.21
C ILE A 101 -4.35 5.14 -6.11
N VAL A 102 -4.11 5.45 -4.84
CA VAL A 102 -4.69 4.72 -3.72
C VAL A 102 -6.19 4.98 -3.56
N ALA A 103 -6.63 6.23 -3.75
CA ALA A 103 -8.02 6.59 -3.54
C ALA A 103 -8.94 6.15 -4.69
N GLN A 104 -8.46 6.21 -5.92
CA GLN A 104 -9.31 6.12 -7.11
C GLN A 104 -8.85 5.11 -8.14
N GLU A 105 -7.61 5.26 -8.67
CA GLU A 105 -7.19 4.50 -9.84
C GLU A 105 -7.07 3.00 -9.56
N PHE A 106 -6.34 2.64 -8.51
CA PHE A 106 -6.11 1.23 -8.19
C PHE A 106 -7.41 0.53 -7.75
N PRO A 107 -8.20 1.10 -6.81
CA PRO A 107 -9.46 0.45 -6.43
C PRO A 107 -10.45 0.30 -7.59
N THR A 108 -10.46 1.22 -8.53
CA THR A 108 -11.32 1.11 -9.72
C THR A 108 -10.87 -0.04 -10.61
N GLU A 109 -9.57 -0.18 -10.82
CA GLU A 109 -9.00 -1.25 -11.65
C GLU A 109 -9.23 -2.63 -11.04
N TYR A 110 -8.98 -2.78 -9.74
CA TYR A 110 -9.04 -4.08 -9.06
C TYR A 110 -10.34 -4.29 -8.28
N GLN A 111 -11.24 -3.33 -8.26
CA GLN A 111 -12.52 -3.41 -7.55
C GLN A 111 -12.35 -3.66 -6.04
N ASN A 112 -11.41 -2.97 -5.43
CA ASN A 112 -11.24 -3.03 -3.99
C ASN A 112 -12.40 -2.33 -3.30
N ASP A 113 -13.00 -2.99 -2.31
CA ASP A 113 -14.10 -2.45 -1.52
C ASP A 113 -13.70 -2.00 -0.13
N LEU A 114 -12.45 -2.26 0.26
CA LEU A 114 -11.85 -1.74 1.50
C LEU A 114 -10.42 -1.30 1.23
N ILE A 115 -10.08 -0.11 1.70
CA ILE A 115 -8.72 0.43 1.66
C ILE A 115 -8.20 0.50 3.09
N VAL A 116 -7.06 -0.11 3.36
CA VAL A 116 -6.40 -0.07 4.66
C VAL A 116 -5.13 0.77 4.55
N LEU A 117 -5.03 1.77 5.41
CA LEU A 117 -3.86 2.61 5.57
C LEU A 117 -3.28 2.40 6.95
N SER A 118 -1.97 2.35 7.06
CA SER A 118 -1.30 2.26 8.34
C SER A 118 -0.79 3.63 8.76
N SER A 119 -1.10 4.05 9.98
CA SER A 119 -0.51 5.25 10.55
C SER A 119 0.59 4.86 11.52
N SER A 120 1.76 5.47 11.38
CA SER A 120 2.85 5.28 12.33
C SER A 120 2.78 6.35 13.41
N ARG A 121 2.60 5.90 14.66
CA ARG A 121 2.61 6.82 15.81
C ARG A 121 4.03 7.13 16.29
N LYS A 122 5.02 6.35 15.85
CA LYS A 122 6.36 6.37 16.45
C LYS A 122 7.31 7.41 15.87
N ASN A 123 6.95 8.01 14.76
CA ASN A 123 7.88 8.91 14.10
C ASN A 123 7.15 10.14 13.55
N HIS A 124 7.42 11.29 14.16
CA HIS A 124 6.84 12.56 13.72
C HIS A 124 7.19 12.93 12.28
N LEU A 125 8.22 12.29 11.72
CA LEU A 125 8.62 12.48 10.32
C LEU A 125 7.75 11.71 9.34
N GLN A 126 6.98 10.73 9.81
CA GLN A 126 6.08 9.94 8.96
C GLN A 126 4.66 10.49 8.93
N ARG A 127 4.52 11.78 9.03
CA ARG A 127 3.24 12.47 8.87
C ARG A 127 2.63 12.33 7.48
N PHE A 128 3.33 11.65 6.57
CA PHE A 128 2.83 11.50 5.20
C PHE A 128 1.55 10.70 5.10
N PHE A 129 1.42 9.61 5.86
CA PHE A 129 0.17 8.85 5.87
C PHE A 129 -0.90 9.48 6.74
N THR A 130 -0.54 10.29 7.73
CA THR A 130 -1.50 11.03 8.55
C THR A 130 -1.79 12.42 8.00
N GLY A 131 -1.07 12.85 6.96
CA GLY A 131 -1.21 14.17 6.36
C GLY A 131 -1.98 14.12 5.05
N SER A 132 -1.26 14.31 3.94
CA SER A 132 -1.87 14.53 2.63
C SER A 132 -2.49 13.28 2.03
N VAL A 133 -1.84 12.11 2.16
CA VAL A 133 -2.35 10.89 1.53
C VAL A 133 -3.60 10.39 2.26
N SER A 134 -3.53 10.22 3.57
CA SER A 134 -4.68 9.73 4.35
C SER A 134 -5.88 10.66 4.25
N SER A 135 -5.66 11.96 4.35
CA SER A 135 -6.75 12.94 4.25
C SER A 135 -7.41 12.91 2.88
N TYR A 136 -6.60 12.80 1.83
CA TYR A 136 -7.13 12.73 0.48
C TYR A 136 -7.93 11.44 0.27
N VAL A 137 -7.40 10.30 0.71
CA VAL A 137 -8.06 9.01 0.56
C VAL A 137 -9.39 8.99 1.30
N ILE A 138 -9.42 9.46 2.55
CA ILE A 138 -10.64 9.52 3.35
C ILE A 138 -11.72 10.35 2.65
N LYS A 139 -11.35 11.48 2.05
CA LYS A 139 -12.30 12.38 1.40
C LYS A 139 -12.76 11.92 0.04
N ASN A 140 -11.92 11.21 -0.71
CA ASN A 140 -12.15 10.98 -2.13
C ASN A 140 -12.33 9.52 -2.52
N ALA A 141 -12.03 8.57 -1.64
CA ALA A 141 -12.22 7.16 -1.93
C ALA A 141 -13.72 6.81 -1.99
N GLN A 142 -14.10 5.97 -2.93
CA GLN A 142 -15.43 5.39 -2.98
C GLN A 142 -15.54 4.16 -2.11
N ALA A 143 -14.44 3.45 -1.91
CA ALA A 143 -14.37 2.29 -1.01
C ALA A 143 -14.34 2.74 0.45
N ASP A 144 -14.70 1.85 1.35
CA ASP A 144 -14.51 2.07 2.78
C ASP A 144 -13.02 2.20 3.11
N VAL A 145 -12.69 3.01 4.09
CA VAL A 145 -11.30 3.29 4.47
C VAL A 145 -11.12 3.01 5.95
N VAL A 146 -10.09 2.24 6.28
CA VAL A 146 -9.68 1.97 7.65
C VAL A 146 -8.25 2.47 7.86
N ILE A 147 -8.04 3.22 8.93
CA ILE A 147 -6.71 3.63 9.37
C ILE A 147 -6.32 2.73 10.54
N MET A 148 -5.27 1.96 10.38
CA MET A 148 -4.74 1.11 11.44
C MET A 148 -3.55 1.76 12.12
N HIS A 149 -3.54 1.69 13.42
CA HIS A 149 -2.45 2.25 14.23
C HIS A 149 -1.49 1.17 14.70
#